data_054a202779892c9830413f167c1f38d5
#
_entry.id   054a202779892c9830413f167c1f38d5
#
_cell.length_a   1.000
_cell.length_b   1.000
_cell.length_c   1.000
_cell.angle_alpha   90.00
_cell.angle_beta   90.00
_cell.angle_gamma   90.00
#
_symmetry.space_group_name_H-M   'P 1'
#
loop_
_entity.id
_entity.type
_entity.pdbx_description
1 polymer ?
#
loop_
_entity_poly.entity_id
_entity_poly.type
_entity_poly.pdbx_seq_one_letter_code
_entity_poly.pdbx_strand_id
1 'polypeptide(L)' 'MFRLNITMLRYIAKNHGDGSGYAISRRTGIPESSVYRYLKGEAQPDLNSAMRLAEAYDIDLRKVIKRVPVEAAA' A
#
# COMPACT_ATOMS: atom_id res chain seq x y z
N MET A 1 8.38 -6.45 12.60
CA MET A 1 7.03 -6.09 12.14
C MET A 1 7.11 -5.54 10.73
N PHE A 2 6.14 -5.85 9.92
CA PHE A 2 6.09 -5.36 8.55
C PHE A 2 4.97 -4.34 8.39
N ARG A 3 5.23 -3.30 7.64
CA ARG A 3 4.24 -2.25 7.38
C ARG A 3 4.32 -1.83 5.92
N LEU A 4 3.25 -1.24 5.43
CA LEU A 4 3.22 -0.71 4.08
C LEU A 4 4.22 0.44 3.96
N ASN A 5 5.04 0.40 2.93
CA ASN A 5 5.92 1.51 2.61
C ASN A 5 5.14 2.49 1.75
N ILE A 6 4.55 3.48 2.39
CA ILE A 6 3.65 4.43 1.74
C ILE A 6 4.38 5.22 0.65
N THR A 7 5.61 5.64 0.94
CA THR A 7 6.40 6.40 -0.03
C THR A 7 6.63 5.59 -1.30
N MET A 8 6.98 4.33 -1.15
CA MET A 8 7.23 3.46 -2.30
C MET A 8 5.94 3.19 -3.07
N LEU A 9 4.83 2.96 -2.36
CA LEU A 9 3.55 2.74 -3.01
C LEU A 9 3.16 3.97 -3.84
N ARG A 10 3.30 5.16 -3.27
CA ARG A 10 2.97 6.39 -3.99
C ARG A 10 3.86 6.55 -5.23
N TYR A 11 5.13 6.23 -5.10
CA TYR A 11 6.07 6.33 -6.22
C TYR A 11 5.66 5.39 -7.36
N ILE A 12 5.38 4.14 -7.02
CA ILE A 12 5.00 3.14 -8.03
C ILE A 12 3.67 3.52 -8.67
N ALA A 13 2.70 3.91 -7.86
CA ALA A 13 1.39 4.30 -8.37
C ALA A 13 1.51 5.50 -9.30
N LYS A 14 2.29 6.49 -8.91
CA LYS A 14 2.47 7.69 -9.73
C LYS A 14 3.10 7.34 -11.08
N ASN A 15 4.04 6.40 -11.09
CA ASN A 15 4.66 5.96 -12.35
C ASN A 15 3.66 5.26 -13.28
N HIS A 16 2.55 4.80 -12.76
CA HIS A 16 1.47 4.21 -13.55
C HIS A 16 0.34 5.19 -13.81
N GLY A 17 0.54 6.46 -13.49
CA GLY A 17 -0.49 7.48 -13.70
C GLY A 17 -1.52 7.56 -12.59
N ASP A 18 -1.32 6.85 -11.48
CA ASP A 18 -2.28 6.82 -10.38
C ASP A 18 -1.84 7.77 -9.28
N GLY A 19 -2.11 9.04 -9.46
CA GLY A 19 -1.66 10.06 -8.51
C GLY A 19 -2.57 10.26 -7.32
N SER A 20 -3.64 9.50 -7.17
CA SER A 20 -4.60 9.68 -6.07
C SER A 20 -5.04 8.35 -5.51
N GLY A 21 -5.59 8.38 -4.30
CA GLY A 21 -6.16 7.18 -3.70
C GLY A 21 -7.32 6.63 -4.52
N TYR A 22 -8.08 7.52 -5.17
CA TYR A 22 -9.16 7.09 -6.04
C TYR A 22 -8.62 6.26 -7.21
N ALA A 23 -7.56 6.74 -7.86
CA ALA A 23 -6.96 6.02 -8.98
C ALA A 23 -6.40 4.67 -8.54
N ILE A 24 -5.76 4.63 -7.37
CA ILE A 24 -5.24 3.37 -6.82
C ILE A 24 -6.41 2.41 -6.55
N SER A 25 -7.50 2.91 -5.97
CA SER A 25 -8.69 2.11 -5.71
C SER A 25 -9.22 1.50 -7.00
N ARG A 26 -9.33 2.31 -8.03
CA ARG A 26 -9.85 1.84 -9.32
C ARG A 26 -8.97 0.75 -9.92
N ARG A 27 -7.66 0.89 -9.81
CA ARG A 27 -6.74 -0.09 -10.38
C ARG A 27 -6.71 -1.39 -9.58
N THR A 28 -6.77 -1.29 -8.27
CA THR A 28 -6.57 -2.47 -7.41
C THR A 28 -7.87 -3.18 -7.03
N GLY A 29 -8.98 -2.48 -7.12
CA GLY A 29 -10.25 -3.02 -6.64
C GLY A 29 -10.42 -2.92 -5.13
N ILE A 30 -9.49 -2.28 -4.44
CA ILE A 30 -9.60 -2.06 -3.00
C ILE A 30 -10.53 -0.88 -2.76
N PRO A 31 -11.42 -0.94 -1.78
CA PRO A 31 -12.31 0.20 -1.50
C PRO A 31 -11.54 1.50 -1.30
N GLU A 32 -12.06 2.58 -1.84
CA GLU A 32 -11.40 3.88 -1.80
C GLU A 32 -11.09 4.33 -0.38
N SER A 33 -12.03 4.15 0.54
CA SER A 33 -11.83 4.53 1.94
C SER A 33 -10.66 3.80 2.55
N SER A 34 -10.48 2.53 2.21
CA SER A 34 -9.35 1.74 2.70
C SER A 34 -8.04 2.27 2.15
N VAL A 35 -8.00 2.58 0.85
CA VAL A 35 -6.78 3.11 0.22
C VAL A 35 -6.37 4.41 0.90
N TYR A 36 -7.30 5.33 1.13
CA TYR A 36 -6.97 6.59 1.80
C TYR A 36 -6.44 6.37 3.20
N ARG A 37 -6.99 5.40 3.94
CA ARG A 37 -6.48 5.08 5.28
C ARG A 37 -5.06 4.54 5.21
N TYR A 38 -4.75 3.72 4.21
CA TYR A 38 -3.38 3.22 4.01
C TYR A 38 -2.44 4.38 3.72
N LEU A 39 -2.84 5.30 2.85
CA LEU A 39 -1.98 6.41 2.45
C LEU A 39 -1.73 7.39 3.60
N LYS A 40 -2.63 7.44 4.57
CA LYS A 40 -2.45 8.28 5.76
C LYS A 40 -1.71 7.55 6.88
N GLY A 41 -1.42 6.29 6.71
CA GLY A 41 -0.78 5.51 7.76
C GLY A 41 -1.71 5.09 8.88
N GLU A 42 -3.02 5.24 8.67
CA GLU A 42 -4.02 4.91 9.70
C GLU A 42 -4.40 3.44 9.75
N ALA A 43 -4.11 2.72 8.69
CA ALA A 43 -4.42 1.30 8.60
C ALA A 43 -3.38 0.60 7.76
N GLN A 44 -3.23 -0.70 7.98
CA GLN A 44 -2.34 -1.52 7.18
C GLN A 44 -3.19 -2.45 6.33
N PRO A 45 -2.78 -2.73 5.09
CA PRO A 45 -3.53 -3.66 4.26
C PRO A 45 -3.45 -5.07 4.84
N ASP A 46 -4.55 -5.81 4.77
CA ASP A 46 -4.53 -7.22 5.09
C ASP A 46 -3.86 -7.96 3.93
N LEU A 47 -3.70 -9.26 4.06
CA LEU A 47 -3.01 -10.05 3.04
C LEU A 47 -3.67 -9.91 1.67
N ASN A 48 -4.99 -9.97 1.64
CA ASN A 48 -5.70 -9.86 0.37
C ASN A 48 -5.47 -8.51 -0.30
N SER A 49 -5.58 -7.43 0.47
CA SER A 49 -5.36 -6.08 -0.08
C SER A 49 -3.90 -5.89 -0.49
N ALA A 50 -2.96 -6.40 0.31
CA ALA A 50 -1.55 -6.31 -0.02
C ALA A 50 -1.25 -7.02 -1.34
N MET A 51 -1.81 -8.22 -1.54
CA MET A 51 -1.60 -8.95 -2.78
C MET A 51 -2.25 -8.25 -3.98
N ARG A 52 -3.40 -7.61 -3.77
CA ARG A 52 -4.04 -6.84 -4.83
C ARG A 52 -3.17 -5.67 -5.29
N LEU A 53 -2.51 -5.00 -4.33
CA LEU A 53 -1.57 -3.93 -4.67
C LEU A 53 -0.42 -4.47 -5.51
N ALA A 54 0.16 -5.59 -5.11
CA ALA A 54 1.28 -6.17 -5.84
C ALA A 54 0.88 -6.62 -7.24
N GLU A 55 -0.27 -7.26 -7.37
CA GLU A 55 -0.73 -7.72 -8.67
C GLU A 55 -1.08 -6.58 -9.61
N ALA A 56 -1.74 -5.56 -9.08
CA ALA A 56 -2.21 -4.45 -9.91
C ALA A 56 -1.06 -3.68 -10.54
N TYR A 57 0.05 -3.58 -9.82
CA TYR A 57 1.24 -2.87 -10.31
C TYR A 57 2.32 -3.82 -10.83
N ASP A 58 2.03 -5.13 -10.84
CA ASP A 58 2.94 -6.16 -11.35
C ASP A 58 4.32 -6.05 -10.69
N ILE A 59 4.33 -6.02 -9.36
CA ILE A 59 5.55 -5.90 -8.58
C ILE A 59 5.60 -6.99 -7.51
N ASP A 60 6.81 -7.23 -7.02
CA ASP A 60 7.02 -8.07 -5.86
C ASP A 60 6.45 -7.34 -4.65
N LEU A 61 5.62 -8.02 -3.86
CA LEU A 61 5.02 -7.43 -2.68
C LEU A 61 6.05 -6.79 -1.75
N ARG A 62 7.23 -7.37 -1.67
CA ARG A 62 8.29 -6.84 -0.81
C ARG A 62 8.75 -5.45 -1.20
N LYS A 63 8.43 -5.00 -2.41
CA LYS A 63 8.79 -3.65 -2.85
C LYS A 63 7.96 -2.58 -2.14
N VAL A 64 6.77 -2.93 -1.68
CA VAL A 64 5.89 -1.97 -1.02
C VAL A 64 5.69 -2.27 0.46
N ILE A 65 6.46 -3.21 0.99
CA ILE A 65 6.41 -3.56 2.42
C ILE A 65 7.78 -3.26 3.00
N LYS A 66 7.81 -2.63 4.16
CA LYS A 66 9.07 -2.38 4.85
C LYS A 66 9.05 -3.05 6.22
N ARG A 67 10.21 -3.43 6.67
CA ARG A 67 10.37 -3.95 8.01
C ARG A 67 10.65 -2.79 8.95
N VAL A 68 9.92 -2.72 10.05
CA VAL A 68 10.16 -1.70 11.07
C VAL A 68 10.44 -2.39 12.40
N PRO A 69 11.20 -1.77 13.31
CA PRO A 69 11.45 -2.36 14.60
C PRO A 69 10.16 -2.53 15.37
N VAL A 70 10.05 -3.65 16.08
CA VAL A 70 8.98 -3.82 17.02
C VAL A 70 9.34 -2.97 18.23
N GLU A 71 8.47 -2.01 18.56
CA GLU A 71 8.75 -1.23 19.70
C GLU A 71 8.58 -2.08 20.88
N ALA A 72 9.59 -2.19 21.60
CA ALA A 72 9.60 -2.93 22.78
C ALA A 72 8.73 -2.23 23.68
N ALA A 73 7.72 -2.58 23.80
CA ALA A 73 6.86 -1.99 24.53
C ALA A 73 6.97 -1.71 25.71
N ALA A 74 7.38 -1.55 25.25
CA ALA A 74 7.53 -1.36 26.16
C ALA A 74 6.61 -1.28 27.02
#